data_0868b5831a2a5a1ef06f5ec31193ab5f
#
_entry.id   0868b5831a2a5a1ef06f5ec31193ab5f
#
_cell.length_a   1.000
_cell.length_b   1.000
_cell.length_c   1.000
_cell.angle_alpha   90.00
_cell.angle_beta   90.00
_cell.angle_gamma   90.00
#
_symmetry.space_group_name_H-M   'P 1'
#
loop_
_entity.id
_entity.type
_entity.pdbx_description
1 polymer ?
#
loop_
_entity_poly.entity_id
_entity_poly.type
_entity_poly.pdbx_seq_one_letter_code
_entity_poly.pdbx_strand_id
1 'polypeptide(L)'
;MVLTLPAPAPLKSGVLRIIPLGGIGEIGRNMTVFEIDGKILIVDCGVLFPEEHQPGVDVILPDFGYLRDRLGDIVGIMLTHGHEDHIGGVPYLLRMREDIPLIGSALTLAFVEAKLKEHKITAKSTVVSEGQRKQ
;
A
#
# COMPACT_ATOMS: atom_id res chain seq x y z
N MET A 1 5.54 -25.45 7.90
CA MET A 1 5.17 -24.64 9.11
C MET A 1 5.26 -23.17 8.74
N VAL A 2 4.13 -22.47 8.68
CA VAL A 2 4.11 -21.02 8.48
C VAL A 2 4.41 -20.41 9.85
N LEU A 3 5.55 -19.75 10.01
CA LEU A 3 5.86 -18.95 11.18
C LEU A 3 4.95 -17.69 11.14
N THR A 4 3.81 -17.77 11.80
CA THR A 4 3.03 -16.58 12.07
C THR A 4 3.71 -15.82 13.20
N LEU A 5 4.29 -14.68 12.87
CA LEU A 5 4.78 -13.78 13.91
C LEU A 5 3.60 -13.32 14.77
N PRO A 6 3.77 -13.23 16.10
CA PRO A 6 2.72 -12.70 16.96
C PRO A 6 2.39 -11.26 16.58
N ALA A 7 1.11 -10.90 16.72
CA ALA A 7 0.70 -9.51 16.51
C ALA A 7 1.52 -8.58 17.40
N PRO A 8 2.02 -7.45 16.88
CA PRO A 8 2.79 -6.52 17.67
C PRO A 8 1.95 -5.95 18.82
N ALA A 9 2.62 -5.60 19.91
CA ALA A 9 1.95 -5.01 21.06
C ALA A 9 1.20 -3.72 20.69
N PRO A 10 0.04 -3.43 21.31
CA PRO A 10 -0.66 -2.17 21.13
C PRO A 10 0.23 -0.97 21.43
N LEU A 11 0.11 0.09 20.63
CA LEU A 11 0.85 1.34 20.82
C LEU A 11 0.21 2.17 21.94
N LYS A 12 1.07 2.82 22.74
CA LYS A 12 0.62 3.89 23.63
C LYS A 12 0.17 5.10 22.80
N SER A 13 -0.73 5.91 23.36
CA SER A 13 -1.19 7.16 22.72
C SER A 13 -0.01 8.05 22.34
N GLY A 14 -0.06 8.61 21.12
CA GLY A 14 0.94 9.51 20.57
C GLY A 14 2.24 8.82 20.11
N VAL A 15 2.35 7.50 20.22
CA VAL A 15 3.51 6.75 19.72
C VAL A 15 3.30 6.39 18.26
N LEU A 16 4.28 6.70 17.43
CA LEU A 16 4.33 6.34 16.02
C LEU A 16 5.09 5.02 15.82
N ARG A 17 4.48 4.09 15.09
CA ARG A 17 5.14 2.87 14.60
C ARG A 17 5.30 2.98 13.08
N ILE A 18 6.52 2.73 12.60
CA ILE A 18 6.82 2.70 11.16
C ILE A 18 7.23 1.28 10.81
N ILE A 19 6.52 0.68 9.85
CA ILE A 19 6.74 -0.72 9.46
C ILE A 19 6.89 -0.79 7.94
N PRO A 20 8.09 -1.08 7.41
CA PRO A 20 8.24 -1.42 6.01
C PRO A 20 7.68 -2.83 5.76
N LEU A 21 6.78 -2.96 4.79
CA LEU A 21 6.23 -4.24 4.34
C LEU A 21 6.92 -4.74 3.06
N GLY A 22 7.74 -3.91 2.44
CA GLY A 22 8.57 -4.22 1.29
C GLY A 22 9.48 -3.05 0.96
N GLY A 23 10.42 -3.25 0.03
CA GLY A 23 11.33 -2.21 -0.44
C GLY A 23 12.62 -2.05 0.38
N ILE A 24 12.80 -2.80 1.45
CA ILE A 24 14.04 -2.78 2.25
C ILE A 24 14.96 -3.91 1.78
N GLY A 25 16.19 -3.53 1.38
CA GLY A 25 17.17 -4.48 0.86
C GLY A 25 16.88 -5.01 -0.54
N GLU A 26 15.95 -4.40 -1.25
CA GLU A 26 15.53 -4.77 -2.61
C GLU A 26 15.05 -3.54 -3.39
N ILE A 27 14.97 -3.65 -4.72
CA ILE A 27 14.37 -2.66 -5.60
C ILE A 27 13.01 -3.18 -6.02
N GLY A 28 11.94 -2.58 -5.54
CA GLY A 28 10.57 -2.95 -5.86
C GLY A 28 9.71 -3.19 -4.62
N ARG A 29 8.44 -3.51 -4.84
CA ARG A 29 7.36 -3.70 -3.84
C ARG A 29 7.41 -2.73 -2.66
N ASN A 30 7.66 -1.45 -2.97
CA ASN A 30 7.77 -0.41 -1.95
C ASN A 30 6.44 -0.24 -1.23
N MET A 31 6.45 -0.38 0.08
CA MET A 31 5.28 -0.20 0.93
C MET A 31 5.71 0.05 2.36
N THR A 32 5.24 1.13 2.96
CA THR A 32 5.52 1.47 4.35
C THR A 32 4.23 1.84 5.08
N VAL A 33 4.06 1.27 6.25
CA VAL A 33 2.93 1.54 7.15
C VAL A 33 3.37 2.53 8.23
N PHE A 34 2.57 3.55 8.43
CA PHE A 34 2.65 4.51 9.54
C PHE A 34 1.43 4.33 10.43
N GLU A 35 1.64 3.98 11.68
CA GLU A 35 0.57 3.72 12.64
C GLU A 35 0.69 4.63 13.86
N ILE A 36 -0.38 5.31 14.18
CA ILE A 36 -0.51 6.14 15.38
C ILE A 36 -1.96 6.14 15.86
N ASP A 37 -2.17 6.05 17.18
CA ASP A 37 -3.49 6.13 17.81
C ASP A 37 -4.56 5.22 17.15
N GLY A 38 -4.17 4.00 16.77
CA GLY A 38 -5.06 3.01 16.16
C GLY A 38 -5.38 3.26 14.69
N LYS A 39 -4.77 4.27 14.04
CA LYS A 39 -4.96 4.59 12.62
C LYS A 39 -3.72 4.24 11.82
N ILE A 40 -3.92 3.79 10.60
CA ILE A 40 -2.88 3.36 9.67
C ILE A 40 -2.92 4.22 8.42
N LEU A 41 -1.79 4.87 8.10
CA LEU A 41 -1.53 5.47 6.80
C LEU A 41 -0.50 4.62 6.07
N ILE A 42 -0.78 4.29 4.82
CA ILE A 42 0.15 3.55 3.95
C ILE A 42 0.81 4.54 2.99
N VAL A 43 2.11 4.44 2.83
CA VAL A 43 2.86 5.16 1.80
C VAL A 43 3.37 4.16 0.78
N ASP A 44 2.87 4.27 -0.45
CA ASP A 44 3.07 3.37 -1.56
C ASP A 44 2.57 1.94 -1.33
N CYS A 45 2.30 1.25 -2.41
CA CYS A 45 1.92 -0.15 -2.44
C CYS A 45 2.33 -0.72 -3.80
N GLY A 46 3.60 -1.07 -3.92
CA GLY A 46 4.21 -1.46 -5.18
C GLY A 46 4.29 -2.96 -5.40
N VAL A 47 4.84 -3.33 -6.55
CA VAL A 47 5.17 -4.72 -6.89
C VAL A 47 6.66 -4.86 -7.16
N LEU A 48 7.13 -6.09 -7.06
CA LEU A 48 8.41 -6.55 -7.56
C LEU A 48 8.12 -7.54 -8.70
N PHE A 49 8.82 -7.40 -9.81
CA PHE A 49 8.73 -8.37 -10.89
C PHE A 49 9.59 -9.59 -10.60
N PRO A 50 9.10 -10.81 -10.94
CA PRO A 50 9.86 -12.03 -10.69
C PRO A 50 11.11 -12.10 -11.57
N GLU A 51 12.12 -12.79 -11.08
CA GLU A 51 13.32 -13.12 -11.85
C GLU A 51 13.10 -14.38 -12.70
N GLU A 52 14.00 -14.64 -13.66
CA GLU A 52 13.89 -15.78 -14.59
C GLU A 52 13.78 -17.15 -13.90
N HIS A 53 14.32 -17.28 -12.70
CA HIS A 53 14.27 -18.53 -11.92
C HIS A 53 12.95 -18.74 -11.15
N GLN A 54 11.97 -17.87 -11.32
CA GLN A 54 10.65 -17.93 -10.68
C GLN A 54 9.53 -18.17 -11.70
N PRO A 55 9.51 -19.33 -12.39
CA PRO A 55 8.50 -19.59 -13.41
C PRO A 55 7.10 -19.67 -12.80
N GLY A 56 6.09 -19.11 -13.53
CA GLY A 56 4.70 -19.12 -13.07
C GLY A 56 4.34 -18.01 -12.08
N VAL A 57 5.28 -17.13 -11.76
CA VAL A 57 5.04 -15.94 -10.91
C VAL A 57 4.96 -14.73 -11.81
N ASP A 58 3.84 -14.01 -11.75
CA ASP A 58 3.62 -12.79 -12.55
C ASP A 58 4.07 -11.54 -11.81
N VAL A 59 3.76 -11.43 -10.52
CA VAL A 59 4.15 -10.31 -9.66
C VAL A 59 4.43 -10.78 -8.25
N ILE A 60 5.29 -10.06 -7.54
CA ILE A 60 5.57 -10.26 -6.12
C ILE A 60 5.04 -9.05 -5.36
N LEU A 61 4.14 -9.31 -4.41
CA LEU A 61 3.50 -8.29 -3.59
C LEU A 61 4.25 -8.09 -2.26
N PRO A 62 4.09 -6.91 -1.61
CA PRO A 62 4.42 -6.76 -0.20
C PRO A 62 3.64 -7.75 0.66
N ASP A 63 4.11 -8.00 1.86
CA ASP A 63 3.39 -8.85 2.81
C ASP A 63 2.25 -8.05 3.47
N PHE A 64 1.02 -8.33 3.09
CA PHE A 64 -0.19 -7.71 3.65
C PHE A 64 -0.64 -8.33 4.97
N GLY A 65 0.08 -9.32 5.50
CA GLY A 65 -0.30 -10.03 6.72
C GLY A 65 -0.55 -9.11 7.90
N TYR A 66 0.26 -8.07 8.07
CA TYR A 66 0.10 -7.05 9.11
C TYR A 66 -1.24 -6.29 9.03
N LEU A 67 -1.76 -6.12 7.81
CA LEU A 67 -2.96 -5.33 7.55
C LEU A 67 -4.25 -6.17 7.54
N ARG A 68 -4.15 -7.48 7.40
CA ARG A 68 -5.30 -8.37 7.12
C ARG A 68 -6.42 -8.24 8.14
N ASP A 69 -6.09 -8.18 9.42
CA ASP A 69 -7.06 -8.05 10.51
C ASP A 69 -7.31 -6.60 10.93
N ARG A 70 -6.73 -5.65 10.19
CA ARG A 70 -6.71 -4.22 10.52
C ARG A 70 -7.12 -3.33 9.35
N LEU A 71 -7.81 -3.87 8.37
CA LEU A 71 -8.24 -3.12 7.17
C LEU A 71 -9.10 -1.91 7.52
N GLY A 72 -9.95 -2.01 8.54
CA GLY A 72 -10.79 -0.91 9.03
C GLY A 72 -10.01 0.26 9.63
N ASP A 73 -8.78 0.05 10.07
CA ASP A 73 -7.92 1.08 10.65
C ASP A 73 -7.16 1.90 9.60
N ILE A 74 -7.16 1.44 8.34
CA ILE A 74 -6.47 2.13 7.24
C ILE A 74 -7.26 3.38 6.86
N VAL A 75 -6.64 4.55 7.04
CA VAL A 75 -7.24 5.85 6.70
C VAL A 75 -6.96 6.28 5.26
N GLY A 76 -5.95 5.73 4.62
CA GLY A 76 -5.63 6.01 3.23
C GLY A 76 -4.31 5.41 2.77
N ILE A 77 -4.12 5.45 1.45
CA ILE A 77 -2.85 5.12 0.79
C ILE A 77 -2.36 6.39 0.11
N MET A 78 -1.21 6.90 0.54
CA MET A 78 -0.53 8.02 -0.08
C MET A 78 0.47 7.50 -1.11
N LEU A 79 0.31 7.92 -2.35
CA LEU A 79 1.14 7.49 -3.48
C LEU A 79 2.15 8.57 -3.82
N THR A 80 3.43 8.23 -3.80
CA THR A 80 4.52 9.17 -4.05
C THR A 80 4.63 9.50 -5.54
N HIS A 81 4.56 8.50 -6.40
CA HIS A 81 4.62 8.65 -7.85
C HIS A 81 4.11 7.38 -8.57
N GLY A 82 3.98 7.44 -9.90
CA GLY A 82 3.28 6.45 -10.69
C GLY A 82 4.09 5.25 -11.21
N HIS A 83 5.25 4.93 -10.67
CA HIS A 83 6.01 3.75 -11.05
C HIS A 83 5.40 2.47 -10.45
N GLU A 84 5.52 1.35 -11.18
CA GLU A 84 4.93 0.07 -10.81
C GLU A 84 5.40 -0.45 -9.44
N ASP A 85 6.65 -0.24 -9.11
CA ASP A 85 7.22 -0.62 -7.83
C ASP A 85 6.72 0.23 -6.64
N HIS A 86 5.84 1.23 -6.92
CA HIS A 86 5.15 2.07 -5.94
C HIS A 86 3.63 1.98 -5.99
N ILE A 87 3.04 1.61 -7.13
CA ILE A 87 1.57 1.58 -7.30
C ILE A 87 1.01 0.20 -7.71
N GLY A 88 1.84 -0.69 -8.21
CA GLY A 88 1.38 -1.94 -8.84
C GLY A 88 0.65 -2.90 -7.91
N GLY A 89 0.84 -2.80 -6.59
CA GLY A 89 0.15 -3.61 -5.58
C GLY A 89 -1.21 -3.05 -5.14
N VAL A 90 -1.54 -1.81 -5.50
CA VAL A 90 -2.78 -1.15 -5.06
C VAL A 90 -4.04 -1.95 -5.40
N PRO A 91 -4.23 -2.49 -6.62
CA PRO A 91 -5.43 -3.27 -6.94
C PRO A 91 -5.61 -4.48 -6.01
N TYR A 92 -4.53 -5.13 -5.64
CA TYR A 92 -4.56 -6.33 -4.78
C TYR A 92 -4.95 -5.97 -3.34
N LEU A 93 -4.49 -4.85 -2.82
CA LEU A 93 -4.89 -4.37 -1.50
C LEU A 93 -6.36 -3.91 -1.51
N LEU A 94 -6.80 -3.21 -2.54
CA LEU A 94 -8.19 -2.75 -2.66
C LEU A 94 -9.19 -3.91 -2.87
N ARG A 95 -8.76 -5.08 -3.34
CA ARG A 95 -9.60 -6.27 -3.32
C ARG A 95 -9.96 -6.72 -1.91
N MET A 96 -9.13 -6.42 -0.92
CA MET A 96 -9.38 -6.74 0.48
C MET A 96 -10.32 -5.72 1.14
N ARG A 97 -10.22 -4.44 0.73
CA ARG A 97 -11.12 -3.36 1.13
C ARG A 97 -11.14 -2.28 0.04
N GLU A 98 -12.23 -2.19 -0.71
CA GLU A 98 -12.31 -1.37 -1.92
C GLU A 98 -12.38 0.14 -1.64
N ASP A 99 -12.91 0.55 -0.50
CA ASP A 99 -13.13 1.96 -0.17
C ASP A 99 -11.97 2.67 0.53
N ILE A 100 -10.77 2.09 0.55
CA ILE A 100 -9.58 2.74 1.07
C ILE A 100 -9.28 3.98 0.21
N PRO A 101 -9.24 5.20 0.79
CA PRO A 101 -8.95 6.41 0.02
C PRO A 101 -7.53 6.40 -0.55
N LEU A 102 -7.40 6.82 -1.80
CA LEU A 102 -6.11 7.04 -2.46
C LEU A 102 -5.81 8.54 -2.50
N ILE A 103 -4.56 8.89 -2.22
CA ILE A 103 -4.09 10.28 -2.19
C ILE A 103 -2.83 10.36 -3.06
N GLY A 104 -2.80 11.27 -4.01
CA GLY A 104 -1.65 11.42 -4.90
C GLY A 104 -1.81 12.57 -5.89
N SER A 105 -0.79 12.74 -6.75
CA SER A 105 -0.90 13.67 -7.87
C SER A 105 -1.92 13.20 -8.91
N ALA A 106 -2.43 14.12 -9.71
CA ALA A 106 -3.38 13.78 -10.78
C ALA A 106 -2.80 12.72 -11.74
N LEU A 107 -1.54 12.82 -12.10
CA LEU A 107 -0.87 11.88 -12.99
C LEU A 107 -0.76 10.48 -12.35
N THR A 108 -0.30 10.41 -11.10
CA THR A 108 -0.18 9.14 -10.38
C THR A 108 -1.53 8.44 -10.25
N LEU A 109 -2.57 9.18 -9.86
CA LEU A 109 -3.92 8.64 -9.72
C LEU A 109 -4.50 8.17 -11.06
N ALA A 110 -4.20 8.87 -12.17
CA ALA A 110 -4.62 8.43 -13.51
C ALA A 110 -4.02 7.06 -13.87
N PHE A 111 -2.74 6.81 -13.55
CA PHE A 111 -2.12 5.50 -13.77
C PHE A 111 -2.76 4.42 -12.89
N VAL A 112 -3.03 4.72 -11.64
CA VAL A 112 -3.67 3.76 -10.72
C VAL A 112 -5.10 3.45 -11.17
N GLU A 113 -5.88 4.45 -11.56
CA GLU A 113 -7.25 4.25 -12.06
C GLU A 113 -7.30 3.36 -13.31
N ALA A 114 -6.33 3.51 -14.23
CA ALA A 114 -6.23 2.63 -15.40
C ALA A 114 -6.03 1.17 -14.97
N LYS A 115 -5.18 0.90 -13.99
CA LYS A 115 -4.99 -0.45 -13.43
C LYS A 115 -6.23 -0.97 -12.72
N LEU A 116 -6.89 -0.13 -11.93
CA LEU A 116 -8.08 -0.52 -11.18
C LEU A 116 -9.23 -0.90 -12.10
N LYS A 117 -9.35 -0.27 -13.28
CA LYS A 117 -10.34 -0.66 -14.30
C LYS A 117 -10.18 -2.10 -14.76
N GLU A 118 -8.95 -2.57 -14.95
CA GLU A 118 -8.67 -3.96 -15.32
C GLU A 118 -9.15 -4.94 -14.23
N HIS A 119 -9.12 -4.52 -12.99
CA HIS A 119 -9.61 -5.28 -11.83
C HIS A 119 -11.09 -5.01 -11.49
N LYS A 120 -11.78 -4.16 -12.26
CA LYS A 120 -13.18 -3.75 -12.03
C LYS A 120 -13.40 -3.09 -10.65
N ILE A 121 -12.43 -2.30 -10.21
CA ILE A 121 -12.45 -1.57 -8.94
C ILE A 121 -12.56 -0.07 -9.24
N THR A 122 -13.43 0.61 -8.49
CA THR A 122 -13.56 2.06 -8.49
C THR A 122 -13.06 2.61 -7.15
N ALA A 123 -11.98 3.39 -7.18
CA ALA A 123 -11.38 3.94 -5.97
C ALA A 123 -11.96 5.30 -5.59
N LYS A 124 -11.87 5.62 -4.30
CA LYS A 124 -12.03 6.98 -3.78
C LYS A 124 -10.67 7.68 -3.85
N SER A 125 -10.55 8.73 -4.64
CA SER A 125 -9.28 9.41 -4.88
C SER A 125 -9.33 10.87 -4.45
N THR A 126 -8.24 11.34 -3.86
CA THR A 126 -8.01 12.75 -3.54
C THR A 126 -6.76 13.23 -4.24
N VAL A 127 -6.90 14.15 -5.19
CA VAL A 127 -5.78 14.78 -5.88
C VAL A 127 -5.14 15.81 -4.96
N VAL A 128 -3.81 15.80 -4.89
CA VAL A 128 -3.00 16.81 -4.23
C VAL A 128 -2.00 17.41 -5.21
N SER A 129 -1.82 18.73 -5.11
CA SER A 129 -0.86 19.49 -5.90
C SER A 129 0.31 19.94 -5.04
N GLU A 130 1.41 20.31 -5.66
CA GLU A 130 2.58 20.83 -4.98
C GLU A 130 2.22 21.99 -4.04
N GLY A 131 2.75 21.98 -2.82
CA GLY A 131 2.47 22.99 -1.78
C GLY A 131 1.10 22.87 -1.10
N GLN A 132 0.21 21.99 -1.57
CA GLN A 132 -1.11 21.81 -0.99
C GLN A 132 -1.05 20.94 0.27
N ARG A 133 -1.82 21.32 1.30
CA ARG A 133 -2.01 20.50 2.51
C ARG A 133 -3.41 19.91 2.50
N LYS A 134 -3.53 18.65 2.92
CA LYS A 134 -4.80 17.95 3.16
C LYS A 134 -4.83 17.46 4.61
N GLN A 135 -5.96 17.64 5.26
CA GLN A 135 -6.25 17.10 6.59
C GLN A 135 -7.17 15.90 6.49
#